data_83f437a1e7c53a4cd569a61e5d5f0582
#
_entry.id   83f437a1e7c53a4cd569a61e5d5f0582
#
_cell.length_a   1.000
_cell.length_b   1.000
_cell.length_c   1.000
_cell.angle_alpha   90.00
_cell.angle_beta   90.00
_cell.angle_gamma   90.00
#
_symmetry.space_group_name_H-M   'P 1'
#
loop_
_entity.id
_entity.type
_entity.pdbx_description
1 polymer ?
#
loop_
_entity_poly.entity_id
_entity_poly.type
_entity_poly.pdbx_seq_one_letter_code
_entity_poly.pdbx_strand_id
1 'polypeptide(L)'
;MVKKIACSVYITFFSLFLTTLGQDAVFSQYYASSLYLNPALAAAEPTVSLSMNSRVQWKSIISPYTTNQASLIVRIYRSSDKSINLGGLGVSVFQNKAGEIGLTNTGANFTASYIIPFNEKNHLLAGVQVGVMQKTIDFSKGQWGSQFDVTNGFDSNISSGEYNFVSSKMYLDINFGAVYYNNPRRDIRELGKSFYVGYSAYHFNRPNESVIANQKSNLPVLNKFILGGEYSLSSSINISPNLLVALQNASSQINVGLYGTYSFGDADGNSLLPSKLYAGAWYRLKDSFIGSIGFGGKFYSIGISYDMNSSTLRKNATSKGAGAYEISLKITSPKIEKVHKVYQTPRI
;
A
#
# COMPACT_ATOMS: atom_id res chain seq x y z
N MET A 1 -3.05 -50.93 15.19
CA MET A 1 -4.00 -49.89 15.60
C MET A 1 -3.32 -48.75 16.39
N VAL A 2 -2.50 -49.02 17.37
CA VAL A 2 -1.79 -48.05 18.22
C VAL A 2 -0.87 -47.07 17.45
N LYS A 3 -0.12 -47.56 16.41
CA LYS A 3 0.75 -46.70 15.59
C LYS A 3 0.00 -45.65 14.74
N LYS A 4 -1.23 -45.94 14.31
CA LYS A 4 -2.06 -44.97 13.55
C LYS A 4 -2.63 -43.90 14.46
N ILE A 5 -2.98 -44.24 15.70
CA ILE A 5 -3.48 -43.30 16.70
C ILE A 5 -2.36 -42.34 17.14
N ALA A 6 -1.14 -42.84 17.38
CA ALA A 6 0.01 -42.04 17.72
C ALA A 6 0.36 -41.01 16.60
N CYS A 7 0.33 -41.46 15.33
CA CYS A 7 0.57 -40.56 14.20
C CYS A 7 -0.50 -39.49 14.04
N SER A 8 -1.79 -39.81 14.26
CA SER A 8 -2.89 -38.84 14.27
C SER A 8 -2.75 -37.79 15.39
N VAL A 9 -2.37 -38.23 16.60
CA VAL A 9 -2.16 -37.33 17.74
C VAL A 9 -0.98 -36.39 17.50
N TYR A 10 0.12 -36.88 16.90
CA TYR A 10 1.26 -36.03 16.52
C TYR A 10 0.90 -34.99 15.44
N ILE A 11 0.11 -35.36 14.44
CA ILE A 11 -0.35 -34.44 13.38
C ILE A 11 -1.30 -33.39 13.97
N THR A 12 -2.20 -33.76 14.87
CA THR A 12 -3.13 -32.85 15.54
C THR A 12 -2.41 -31.90 16.52
N PHE A 13 -1.36 -32.38 17.21
CA PHE A 13 -0.58 -31.53 18.13
C PHE A 13 0.35 -30.55 17.40
N PHE A 14 0.83 -30.88 16.19
CA PHE A 14 1.66 -30.01 15.38
C PHE A 14 0.83 -28.93 14.64
N SER A 15 -0.47 -29.15 14.41
CA SER A 15 -1.36 -28.18 13.80
C SER A 15 -1.83 -27.06 14.76
N LEU A 16 -1.63 -27.20 16.07
CA LEU A 16 -2.00 -26.20 17.07
C LEU A 16 -1.05 -25.00 17.19
N PHE A 17 0.08 -25.01 16.47
CA PHE A 17 1.05 -23.90 16.48
C PHE A 17 1.08 -23.08 15.18
N LEU A 18 0.02 -23.15 14.36
CA LEU A 18 -0.13 -22.22 13.24
C LEU A 18 -0.54 -20.86 13.82
N THR A 19 0.45 -20.08 14.25
CA THR A 19 0.23 -18.66 14.51
C THR A 19 -0.16 -18.00 13.19
N THR A 20 -1.43 -17.69 13.03
CA THR A 20 -1.92 -16.85 11.93
C THR A 20 -1.40 -15.45 12.19
N LEU A 21 -0.31 -15.10 11.53
CA LEU A 21 0.26 -13.77 11.59
C LEU A 21 -0.54 -12.88 10.65
N GLY A 22 -1.19 -11.86 11.20
CA GLY A 22 -1.87 -10.84 10.42
C GLY A 22 -0.86 -10.13 9.51
N GLN A 23 -1.21 -9.94 8.25
CA GLN A 23 -0.45 -9.14 7.30
C GLN A 23 -1.10 -7.77 7.17
N ASP A 24 -0.27 -6.75 6.98
CA ASP A 24 -0.78 -5.44 6.63
C ASP A 24 -1.48 -5.47 5.27
N ALA A 25 -2.47 -4.61 5.11
CA ALA A 25 -3.17 -4.46 3.85
C ALA A 25 -2.21 -4.02 2.74
N VAL A 26 -2.44 -4.50 1.53
CA VAL A 26 -1.58 -4.27 0.38
C VAL A 26 -2.39 -3.70 -0.77
N PHE A 27 -1.87 -2.64 -1.39
CA PHE A 27 -2.39 -2.12 -2.65
C PHE A 27 -1.68 -2.77 -3.84
N SER A 28 -2.43 -3.07 -4.89
CA SER A 28 -1.87 -3.55 -6.16
C SER A 28 -1.28 -2.40 -6.96
N GLN A 29 -1.93 -1.22 -6.90
CA GLN A 29 -1.43 0.03 -7.44
C GLN A 29 -0.59 0.79 -6.40
N TYR A 30 0.41 0.12 -5.78
CA TYR A 30 1.23 0.70 -4.70
C TYR A 30 1.96 1.99 -5.14
N TYR A 31 2.23 2.15 -6.42
CA TYR A 31 2.80 3.36 -7.02
C TYR A 31 1.86 4.59 -6.93
N ALA A 32 0.55 4.37 -6.76
CA ALA A 32 -0.42 5.44 -6.56
C ALA A 32 -0.57 5.86 -5.08
N SER A 33 0.05 5.12 -4.14
CA SER A 33 -0.05 5.31 -2.69
C SER A 33 1.34 5.57 -2.08
N SER A 34 1.99 6.66 -2.48
CA SER A 34 3.40 6.94 -2.16
C SER A 34 3.71 6.90 -0.65
N LEU A 35 2.89 7.54 0.21
CA LEU A 35 3.11 7.55 1.66
C LEU A 35 2.90 6.20 2.34
N TYR A 36 2.08 5.33 1.73
CA TYR A 36 1.89 3.96 2.18
C TYR A 36 3.05 3.05 1.76
N LEU A 37 3.75 3.42 0.69
CA LEU A 37 4.89 2.68 0.17
C LEU A 37 6.19 3.03 0.90
N ASN A 38 6.47 4.34 1.05
CA ASN A 38 7.68 4.83 1.70
C ASN A 38 7.50 6.30 2.13
N PRO A 39 7.71 6.66 3.41
CA PRO A 39 7.59 8.05 3.88
C PRO A 39 8.48 9.05 3.15
N ALA A 40 9.65 8.63 2.67
CA ALA A 40 10.57 9.50 1.94
C ALA A 40 9.99 10.03 0.62
N LEU A 41 9.01 9.33 0.06
CA LEU A 41 8.38 9.69 -1.21
C LEU A 41 7.54 10.97 -1.15
N ALA A 42 7.22 11.49 0.04
CA ALA A 42 6.61 12.82 0.15
C ALA A 42 7.48 13.90 -0.50
N ALA A 43 8.81 13.76 -0.46
CA ALA A 43 9.74 14.66 -1.14
C ALA A 43 9.76 14.52 -2.67
N ALA A 44 9.31 13.37 -3.18
CA ALA A 44 9.29 13.06 -4.60
C ALA A 44 8.03 13.58 -5.32
N GLU A 45 6.96 13.83 -4.60
CA GLU A 45 5.66 14.22 -5.17
C GLU A 45 5.68 15.64 -5.82
N PRO A 46 4.76 15.93 -6.75
CA PRO A 46 4.57 17.28 -7.29
C PRO A 46 4.16 18.29 -6.19
N THR A 47 4.06 19.56 -6.54
CA THR A 47 3.86 20.71 -5.64
C THR A 47 2.79 20.47 -4.57
N VAL A 48 1.58 20.08 -4.98
CA VAL A 48 0.52 19.54 -4.11
C VAL A 48 -0.02 18.29 -4.78
N SER A 49 -0.17 17.21 -4.03
CA SER A 49 -0.66 15.95 -4.54
C SER A 49 -1.67 15.35 -3.59
N LEU A 50 -2.87 15.07 -4.10
CA LEU A 50 -3.92 14.32 -3.42
C LEU A 50 -4.00 12.94 -4.09
N SER A 51 -3.90 11.87 -3.31
CA SER A 51 -4.03 10.49 -3.80
C SER A 51 -5.09 9.75 -3.00
N MET A 52 -5.91 8.97 -3.70
CA MET A 52 -6.94 8.12 -3.11
C MET A 52 -6.89 6.75 -3.74
N ASN A 53 -6.94 5.70 -2.93
CA ASN A 53 -7.02 4.31 -3.39
C ASN A 53 -8.12 3.60 -2.62
N SER A 54 -8.88 2.79 -3.33
CA SER A 54 -9.89 1.90 -2.77
C SER A 54 -9.73 0.50 -3.36
N ARG A 55 -9.57 -0.49 -2.51
CA ARG A 55 -9.39 -1.89 -2.86
C ARG A 55 -10.44 -2.76 -2.20
N VAL A 56 -11.07 -3.62 -2.98
CA VAL A 56 -12.00 -4.64 -2.51
C VAL A 56 -11.45 -6.00 -2.92
N GLN A 57 -11.17 -6.85 -1.95
CA GLN A 57 -10.59 -8.17 -2.15
C GLN A 57 -11.60 -9.24 -1.73
N TRP A 58 -11.65 -10.32 -2.53
CA TRP A 58 -12.49 -11.49 -2.28
C TRP A 58 -14.00 -11.16 -2.16
N LYS A 59 -14.51 -10.38 -3.10
CA LYS A 59 -15.93 -9.98 -3.14
C LYS A 59 -16.92 -11.17 -3.16
N SER A 60 -16.44 -12.35 -3.56
CA SER A 60 -17.26 -13.58 -3.63
C SER A 60 -17.44 -14.29 -2.28
N ILE A 61 -16.76 -13.86 -1.21
CA ILE A 61 -16.98 -14.37 0.14
C ILE A 61 -17.99 -13.50 0.89
N ILE A 62 -18.54 -14.03 1.99
CA ILE A 62 -19.59 -13.36 2.79
C ILE A 62 -19.18 -11.98 3.27
N SER A 63 -17.89 -11.81 3.64
CA SER A 63 -17.36 -10.54 4.13
C SER A 63 -16.06 -10.19 3.40
N PRO A 64 -16.14 -9.39 2.32
CA PRO A 64 -14.96 -8.99 1.57
C PRO A 64 -14.03 -8.11 2.40
N TYR A 65 -12.72 -8.21 2.10
CA TYR A 65 -11.73 -7.29 2.66
C TYR A 65 -11.76 -5.99 1.89
N THR A 66 -11.86 -4.88 2.60
CA THR A 66 -11.84 -3.54 2.00
C THR A 66 -10.71 -2.70 2.58
N THR A 67 -9.94 -2.08 1.71
CA THR A 67 -8.85 -1.18 2.10
C THR A 67 -9.00 0.13 1.37
N ASN A 68 -9.09 1.22 2.13
CA ASN A 68 -9.20 2.58 1.59
C ASN A 68 -8.07 3.42 2.16
N GLN A 69 -7.50 4.29 1.33
CA GLN A 69 -6.54 5.28 1.78
C GLN A 69 -6.76 6.61 1.04
N ALA A 70 -6.42 7.70 1.72
CA ALA A 70 -6.27 9.02 1.10
C ALA A 70 -5.02 9.69 1.67
N SER A 71 -4.28 10.42 0.83
CA SER A 71 -3.10 11.17 1.26
C SER A 71 -3.02 12.50 0.55
N LEU A 72 -2.66 13.53 1.30
CA LEU A 72 -2.36 14.88 0.80
C LEU A 72 -0.89 15.17 1.10
N ILE A 73 -0.15 15.57 0.08
CA ILE A 73 1.26 15.92 0.18
C ILE A 73 1.47 17.32 -0.34
N VAL A 74 2.25 18.11 0.39
CA VAL A 74 2.66 19.46 0.01
C VAL A 74 4.17 19.54 0.02
N ARG A 75 4.75 20.03 -1.07
CA ARG A 75 6.20 20.20 -1.21
C ARG A 75 6.69 21.43 -0.46
N ILE A 76 7.88 21.33 0.14
CA ILE A 76 8.55 22.44 0.81
C ILE A 76 9.65 22.98 -0.09
N TYR A 77 9.63 24.28 -0.33
CA TYR A 77 10.63 24.98 -1.11
C TYR A 77 11.53 25.87 -0.22
N ARG A 78 12.73 26.13 -0.68
CA ARG A 78 13.61 27.12 -0.01
C ARG A 78 12.98 28.50 -0.11
N SER A 79 12.93 29.23 1.01
CA SER A 79 12.30 30.56 1.07
C SER A 79 12.96 31.59 0.14
N SER A 80 14.30 31.54 0.05
CA SER A 80 15.11 32.46 -0.81
C SER A 80 15.06 32.08 -2.30
N ASP A 81 14.78 30.82 -2.62
CA ASP A 81 14.70 30.32 -3.99
C ASP A 81 13.69 29.18 -4.09
N LYS A 82 12.50 29.52 -4.57
CA LYS A 82 11.39 28.55 -4.75
C LYS A 82 11.62 27.53 -5.86
N SER A 83 12.75 27.60 -6.58
CA SER A 83 13.16 26.56 -7.52
C SER A 83 13.78 25.34 -6.81
N ILE A 84 14.27 25.53 -5.57
CA ILE A 84 14.95 24.48 -4.79
C ILE A 84 13.91 23.76 -3.91
N ASN A 85 13.63 22.50 -4.23
CA ASN A 85 12.83 21.62 -3.41
C ASN A 85 13.66 21.10 -2.22
N LEU A 86 13.18 21.34 -1.01
CA LEU A 86 13.83 20.87 0.23
C LEU A 86 13.25 19.52 0.69
N GLY A 87 12.00 19.20 0.32
CA GLY A 87 11.32 18.01 0.80
C GLY A 87 9.81 18.12 0.68
N GLY A 88 9.08 17.39 1.51
CA GLY A 88 7.63 17.39 1.53
C GLY A 88 7.06 17.09 2.90
N LEU A 89 5.87 17.65 3.15
CA LEU A 89 5.00 17.27 4.26
C LEU A 89 3.79 16.54 3.72
N GLY A 90 3.30 15.55 4.45
CA GLY A 90 2.15 14.79 4.05
C GLY A 90 1.26 14.42 5.24
N VAL A 91 -0.03 14.31 4.96
CA VAL A 91 -0.98 13.67 5.85
C VAL A 91 -1.65 12.53 5.11
N SER A 92 -1.90 11.44 5.79
CA SER A 92 -2.62 10.32 5.20
C SER A 92 -3.57 9.68 6.20
N VAL A 93 -4.68 9.17 5.69
CA VAL A 93 -5.62 8.35 6.43
C VAL A 93 -5.80 7.04 5.70
N PHE A 94 -5.97 5.97 6.46
CA PHE A 94 -6.32 4.69 5.87
C PHE A 94 -7.32 3.95 6.75
N GLN A 95 -8.07 3.05 6.15
CA GLN A 95 -8.97 2.12 6.80
C GLN A 95 -8.86 0.77 6.10
N ASN A 96 -8.63 -0.26 6.90
CA ASN A 96 -8.67 -1.65 6.47
C ASN A 96 -9.72 -2.39 7.28
N LYS A 97 -10.70 -2.99 6.60
CA LYS A 97 -11.77 -3.75 7.23
C LYS A 97 -11.72 -5.19 6.73
N ALA A 98 -11.76 -6.15 7.65
CA ALA A 98 -11.62 -7.56 7.38
C ALA A 98 -12.63 -8.39 8.17
N GLY A 99 -13.20 -9.41 7.52
CA GLY A 99 -14.02 -10.42 8.15
C GLY A 99 -15.40 -9.96 8.62
N GLU A 100 -16.20 -10.92 9.04
CA GLU A 100 -17.61 -10.73 9.41
C GLU A 100 -17.76 -9.96 10.72
N ILE A 101 -16.90 -10.19 11.68
CA ILE A 101 -16.85 -9.45 12.96
C ILE A 101 -16.34 -8.00 12.79
N GLY A 102 -16.11 -7.57 11.54
CA GLY A 102 -15.75 -6.19 11.23
C GLY A 102 -14.44 -5.73 11.86
N LEU A 103 -13.42 -6.61 11.92
CA LEU A 103 -12.08 -6.19 12.34
C LEU A 103 -11.64 -5.02 11.48
N THR A 104 -11.57 -3.84 12.08
CA THR A 104 -11.24 -2.60 11.37
C THR A 104 -9.98 -2.00 11.97
N ASN A 105 -9.02 -1.68 11.10
CA ASN A 105 -7.82 -0.94 11.45
C ASN A 105 -7.87 0.41 10.72
N THR A 106 -8.01 1.50 11.48
CA THR A 106 -8.06 2.87 10.93
C THR A 106 -6.87 3.64 11.45
N GLY A 107 -6.23 4.43 10.60
CA GLY A 107 -5.08 5.23 10.97
C GLY A 107 -5.04 6.58 10.32
N ALA A 108 -4.41 7.53 11.02
CA ALA A 108 -4.06 8.84 10.51
C ALA A 108 -2.57 9.09 10.75
N ASN A 109 -1.84 9.49 9.72
CA ASN A 109 -0.39 9.68 9.76
C ASN A 109 -0.02 11.09 9.33
N PHE A 110 1.01 11.63 9.97
CA PHE A 110 1.75 12.80 9.53
C PHE A 110 3.15 12.37 9.07
N THR A 111 3.57 12.87 7.92
CA THR A 111 4.84 12.54 7.27
C THR A 111 5.64 13.80 7.02
N ALA A 112 6.94 13.74 7.31
CA ALA A 112 7.91 14.76 6.90
C ALA A 112 9.07 14.07 6.16
N SER A 113 9.50 14.67 5.07
CA SER A 113 10.60 14.16 4.27
C SER A 113 11.52 15.28 3.80
N TYR A 114 12.79 14.94 3.61
CA TYR A 114 13.83 15.86 3.21
C TYR A 114 14.65 15.30 2.05
N ILE A 115 15.12 16.21 1.15
CA ILE A 115 15.98 15.87 0.01
C ILE A 115 17.42 16.24 0.34
N ILE A 116 18.31 15.27 0.27
CA ILE A 116 19.76 15.43 0.40
C ILE A 116 20.34 15.28 -1.01
N PRO A 117 20.71 16.38 -1.68
CA PRO A 117 21.31 16.31 -3.00
C PRO A 117 22.80 15.93 -2.86
N PHE A 118 23.24 14.86 -3.54
CA PHE A 118 24.66 14.54 -3.69
C PHE A 118 25.28 15.30 -4.87
N ASN A 119 24.52 15.42 -5.96
CA ASN A 119 24.82 16.20 -7.14
C ASN A 119 23.54 16.49 -7.93
N GLU A 120 23.66 17.09 -9.13
CA GLU A 120 22.50 17.46 -9.97
C GLU A 120 21.63 16.26 -10.39
N LYS A 121 22.17 15.04 -10.38
CA LYS A 121 21.48 13.82 -10.86
C LYS A 121 21.08 12.88 -9.74
N ASN A 122 21.80 12.92 -8.61
CA ASN A 122 21.69 11.94 -7.54
C ASN A 122 21.17 12.59 -6.27
N HIS A 123 20.13 12.03 -5.71
CA HIS A 123 19.45 12.53 -4.52
C HIS A 123 19.16 11.39 -3.56
N LEU A 124 19.30 11.64 -2.28
CA LEU A 124 18.77 10.79 -1.23
C LEU A 124 17.55 11.49 -0.63
N LEU A 125 16.42 10.81 -0.62
CA LEU A 125 15.21 11.25 0.07
C LEU A 125 15.17 10.50 1.40
N ALA A 126 14.97 11.21 2.50
CA ALA A 126 14.77 10.62 3.82
C ALA A 126 13.43 11.08 4.38
N GLY A 127 12.70 10.20 5.04
CA GLY A 127 11.38 10.52 5.57
C GLY A 127 11.09 9.82 6.88
N VAL A 128 10.31 10.50 7.71
CA VAL A 128 9.74 9.99 8.95
C VAL A 128 8.22 10.17 8.91
N GLN A 129 7.50 9.21 9.45
CA GLN A 129 6.06 9.26 9.57
C GLN A 129 5.64 8.82 10.97
N VAL A 130 4.75 9.58 11.57
CA VAL A 130 4.18 9.30 12.89
C VAL A 130 2.66 9.28 12.75
N GLY A 131 2.03 8.25 13.29
CA GLY A 131 0.59 8.07 13.17
C GLY A 131 -0.06 7.58 14.44
N VAL A 132 -1.37 7.78 14.51
CA VAL A 132 -2.24 7.18 15.51
C VAL A 132 -3.12 6.16 14.81
N MET A 133 -3.10 4.94 15.32
CA MET A 133 -3.86 3.81 14.81
C MET A 133 -4.92 3.41 15.81
N GLN A 134 -6.07 2.98 15.30
CA GLN A 134 -7.16 2.43 16.06
C GLN A 134 -7.58 1.09 15.46
N LYS A 135 -7.52 0.04 16.26
CA LYS A 135 -8.02 -1.29 15.92
C LYS A 135 -9.34 -1.51 16.64
N THR A 136 -10.39 -1.86 15.89
CA THR A 136 -11.73 -2.10 16.45
C THR A 136 -12.26 -3.44 15.98
N ILE A 137 -13.05 -4.07 16.85
CA ILE A 137 -13.76 -5.32 16.58
C ILE A 137 -15.18 -5.18 17.11
N ASP A 138 -16.15 -5.62 16.31
CA ASP A 138 -17.55 -5.69 16.71
C ASP A 138 -17.91 -7.13 17.10
N PHE A 139 -17.76 -7.46 18.36
CA PHE A 139 -18.04 -8.80 18.89
C PHE A 139 -19.51 -9.20 18.78
N SER A 140 -20.44 -8.23 18.69
CA SER A 140 -21.88 -8.51 18.57
C SER A 140 -22.26 -9.16 17.23
N LYS A 141 -21.39 -9.00 16.21
CA LYS A 141 -21.57 -9.63 14.90
C LYS A 141 -20.99 -11.04 14.78
N GLY A 142 -20.25 -11.46 15.81
CA GLY A 142 -19.65 -12.80 15.82
C GLY A 142 -20.68 -13.88 16.14
N GLN A 143 -20.51 -15.02 15.50
CA GLN A 143 -21.17 -16.27 15.90
C GLN A 143 -20.15 -17.17 16.55
N TRP A 144 -20.30 -17.40 17.85
CA TRP A 144 -19.30 -18.11 18.65
C TRP A 144 -19.71 -19.57 18.84
N GLY A 145 -18.72 -20.47 18.85
CA GLY A 145 -18.99 -21.90 18.98
C GLY A 145 -19.79 -22.28 20.24
N SER A 146 -19.64 -21.52 21.34
CA SER A 146 -20.41 -21.66 22.58
C SER A 146 -21.92 -21.35 22.43
N GLN A 147 -22.30 -20.62 21.37
CA GLN A 147 -23.67 -20.21 21.07
C GLN A 147 -24.41 -21.17 20.14
N PHE A 148 -23.78 -22.29 19.78
CA PHE A 148 -24.41 -23.32 18.97
C PHE A 148 -24.97 -24.47 19.84
N ASP A 149 -26.28 -24.68 19.74
CA ASP A 149 -26.95 -25.84 20.28
C ASP A 149 -27.09 -26.93 19.21
N VAL A 150 -26.93 -28.19 19.60
CA VAL A 150 -27.03 -29.34 18.70
C VAL A 150 -28.41 -29.47 18.06
N THR A 151 -29.46 -28.99 18.78
CA THR A 151 -30.86 -29.12 18.36
C THR A 151 -31.37 -27.91 17.60
N ASN A 152 -31.02 -26.70 18.06
CA ASN A 152 -31.58 -25.42 17.58
C ASN A 152 -30.62 -24.60 16.72
N GLY A 153 -29.35 -25.02 16.57
CA GLY A 153 -28.34 -24.28 15.85
C GLY A 153 -27.82 -23.08 16.64
N PHE A 154 -27.60 -21.95 15.96
CA PHE A 154 -27.09 -20.72 16.58
C PHE A 154 -28.20 -20.02 17.40
N ASP A 155 -27.91 -19.73 18.68
CA ASP A 155 -28.77 -18.94 19.56
C ASP A 155 -27.98 -17.77 20.16
N SER A 156 -28.35 -16.55 19.78
CA SER A 156 -27.73 -15.30 20.25
C SER A 156 -27.96 -15.02 21.74
N ASN A 157 -28.92 -15.70 22.37
CA ASN A 157 -29.21 -15.55 23.81
C ASN A 157 -28.23 -16.34 24.68
N ILE A 158 -27.54 -17.33 24.09
CA ILE A 158 -26.48 -18.06 24.80
C ILE A 158 -25.25 -17.17 24.88
N SER A 159 -24.65 -17.11 26.07
CA SER A 159 -23.44 -16.33 26.27
C SER A 159 -22.30 -16.79 25.35
N SER A 160 -21.63 -15.84 24.68
CA SER A 160 -20.47 -16.13 23.85
C SER A 160 -19.27 -16.70 24.60
N GLY A 161 -19.19 -16.50 25.93
CA GLY A 161 -18.03 -16.87 26.74
C GLY A 161 -16.81 -15.95 26.56
N GLU A 162 -16.91 -14.94 25.70
CA GLU A 162 -15.81 -14.06 25.30
C GLU A 162 -15.83 -12.76 26.15
N TYR A 163 -15.28 -12.81 27.36
CA TYR A 163 -15.40 -11.70 28.33
C TYR A 163 -14.19 -10.75 28.39
N ASN A 164 -13.04 -11.14 27.80
CA ASN A 164 -11.77 -10.42 27.99
C ASN A 164 -11.37 -9.54 26.79
N PHE A 165 -12.30 -9.18 25.93
CA PHE A 165 -12.01 -8.37 24.76
C PHE A 165 -12.28 -6.88 24.99
N VAL A 166 -11.42 -6.05 24.38
CA VAL A 166 -11.60 -4.61 24.27
C VAL A 166 -12.06 -4.30 22.86
N SER A 167 -13.23 -3.69 22.72
CA SER A 167 -13.82 -3.37 21.42
C SER A 167 -12.96 -2.40 20.59
N SER A 168 -12.08 -1.65 21.23
CA SER A 168 -11.22 -0.66 20.56
C SER A 168 -9.86 -0.54 21.26
N LYS A 169 -8.79 -0.50 20.45
CA LYS A 169 -7.42 -0.27 20.90
C LYS A 169 -6.77 0.80 20.05
N MET A 170 -6.28 1.86 20.72
CA MET A 170 -5.46 2.90 20.07
C MET A 170 -3.98 2.70 20.37
N TYR A 171 -3.12 2.99 19.40
CA TYR A 171 -1.66 2.94 19.56
C TYR A 171 -0.97 3.93 18.62
N LEU A 172 0.25 4.33 19.03
CA LEU A 172 1.15 5.16 18.23
C LEU A 172 1.95 4.29 17.28
N ASP A 173 2.13 4.75 16.05
CA ASP A 173 2.92 4.08 15.01
C ASP A 173 4.00 5.01 14.48
N ILE A 174 5.24 4.50 14.36
CA ILE A 174 6.41 5.27 13.91
C ILE A 174 7.04 4.53 12.74
N ASN A 175 7.21 5.24 11.62
CA ASN A 175 7.70 4.69 10.37
C ASN A 175 8.84 5.55 9.81
N PHE A 176 9.79 4.89 9.15
CA PHE A 176 10.93 5.53 8.51
C PHE A 176 11.07 5.10 7.06
N GLY A 177 11.69 5.95 6.25
CA GLY A 177 11.97 5.63 4.87
C GLY A 177 13.16 6.38 4.31
N ALA A 178 13.83 5.74 3.36
CA ALA A 178 14.87 6.33 2.55
C ALA A 178 14.73 5.87 1.10
N VAL A 179 15.00 6.76 0.14
CA VAL A 179 14.98 6.45 -1.28
C VAL A 179 16.17 7.16 -1.94
N TYR A 180 17.05 6.37 -2.53
CA TYR A 180 18.04 6.88 -3.46
C TYR A 180 17.42 7.00 -4.84
N TYR A 181 17.59 8.15 -5.45
CA TYR A 181 17.01 8.46 -6.76
C TYR A 181 18.07 9.06 -7.69
N ASN A 182 18.20 8.46 -8.85
CA ASN A 182 19.02 8.95 -9.94
C ASN A 182 18.15 9.45 -11.08
N ASN A 183 18.29 10.72 -11.45
CA ASN A 183 17.62 11.30 -12.62
C ASN A 183 18.64 12.02 -13.50
N PRO A 184 19.15 11.40 -14.56
CA PRO A 184 20.12 12.01 -15.46
C PRO A 184 19.54 13.06 -16.41
N ARG A 185 18.23 13.29 -16.43
CA ARG A 185 17.59 14.24 -17.35
C ARG A 185 17.98 15.68 -17.06
N ARG A 186 18.86 16.22 -17.86
CA ARG A 186 19.14 17.67 -17.95
C ARG A 186 18.25 18.36 -18.98
N ASP A 187 17.83 17.66 -20.03
CA ASP A 187 17.04 18.21 -21.15
C ASP A 187 15.78 17.36 -21.37
N ILE A 188 14.66 18.03 -21.64
CA ILE A 188 13.36 17.42 -21.92
C ILE A 188 13.41 16.63 -23.25
N ARG A 189 14.38 16.90 -24.11
CA ARG A 189 14.56 16.29 -25.42
C ARG A 189 15.37 15.00 -25.41
N GLU A 190 16.15 14.72 -24.35
CA GLU A 190 16.88 13.47 -24.23
C GLU A 190 15.97 12.35 -23.73
N LEU A 191 15.94 11.22 -24.43
CA LEU A 191 15.34 9.96 -23.99
C LEU A 191 16.00 9.56 -22.68
N GLY A 192 15.32 9.79 -21.57
CA GLY A 192 15.91 9.69 -20.25
C GLY A 192 15.74 8.31 -19.63
N LYS A 193 16.72 7.94 -18.84
CA LYS A 193 16.69 6.77 -17.95
C LYS A 193 16.79 7.28 -16.54
N SER A 194 15.85 6.91 -15.68
CA SER A 194 15.94 7.17 -14.24
C SER A 194 15.77 5.87 -13.48
N PHE A 195 16.35 5.79 -12.29
CA PHE A 195 16.11 4.66 -11.41
C PHE A 195 16.05 5.11 -9.96
N TYR A 196 15.40 4.30 -9.14
CA TYR A 196 15.35 4.50 -7.70
C TYR A 196 15.50 3.18 -6.96
N VAL A 197 16.06 3.26 -5.77
CA VAL A 197 16.13 2.17 -4.79
C VAL A 197 15.71 2.75 -3.45
N GLY A 198 14.80 2.08 -2.77
CA GLY A 198 14.30 2.56 -1.49
C GLY A 198 14.10 1.46 -0.47
N TYR A 199 14.17 1.88 0.78
CA TYR A 199 13.88 1.07 1.95
C TYR A 199 12.95 1.83 2.88
N SER A 200 11.98 1.14 3.47
CA SER A 200 11.15 1.69 4.54
C SER A 200 10.86 0.63 5.61
N ALA A 201 10.76 1.10 6.86
CA ALA A 201 10.40 0.30 8.01
C ALA A 201 9.15 0.89 8.65
N TYR A 202 8.05 0.16 8.61
CA TYR A 202 6.79 0.49 9.27
C TYR A 202 6.70 -0.23 10.60
N HIS A 203 5.94 0.33 11.53
CA HIS A 203 5.77 -0.22 12.88
C HIS A 203 7.10 -0.38 13.63
N PHE A 204 8.02 0.57 13.43
CA PHE A 204 9.36 0.50 13.99
C PHE A 204 9.37 0.44 15.52
N ASN A 205 8.42 1.12 16.17
CA ASN A 205 8.22 1.10 17.62
C ASN A 205 7.52 -0.17 18.13
N ARG A 206 7.12 -1.11 17.25
CA ARG A 206 6.48 -2.39 17.58
C ARG A 206 5.32 -2.23 18.56
N PRO A 207 4.31 -1.40 18.23
CA PRO A 207 3.25 -1.06 19.17
C PRO A 207 2.44 -2.29 19.58
N ASN A 208 1.87 -2.24 20.79
CA ASN A 208 0.94 -3.26 21.24
C ASN A 208 -0.46 -2.99 20.67
N GLU A 209 -0.89 -3.84 19.74
CA GLU A 209 -2.21 -3.78 19.08
C GLU A 209 -3.26 -4.74 19.66
N SER A 210 -2.95 -5.39 20.80
CA SER A 210 -3.84 -6.41 21.39
C SER A 210 -5.21 -5.82 21.73
N VAL A 211 -6.25 -6.48 21.22
CA VAL A 211 -7.66 -6.24 21.60
C VAL A 211 -8.10 -7.15 22.74
N ILE A 212 -7.22 -7.98 23.28
CA ILE A 212 -7.46 -8.81 24.46
C ILE A 212 -6.93 -8.05 25.67
N ALA A 213 -7.78 -7.85 26.68
CA ALA A 213 -7.40 -7.15 27.90
C ALA A 213 -6.22 -7.86 28.59
N ASN A 214 -5.28 -7.07 29.10
CA ASN A 214 -4.08 -7.53 29.81
C ASN A 214 -3.13 -8.44 29.01
N GLN A 215 -3.31 -8.56 27.69
CA GLN A 215 -2.39 -9.27 26.81
C GLN A 215 -1.58 -8.30 25.94
N LYS A 216 -0.41 -8.74 25.51
CA LYS A 216 0.45 -8.01 24.58
C LYS A 216 0.51 -8.75 23.25
N SER A 217 0.25 -8.02 22.16
CA SER A 217 0.46 -8.46 20.79
C SER A 217 1.23 -7.35 20.08
N ASN A 218 2.54 -7.46 20.07
CA ASN A 218 3.38 -6.45 19.44
C ASN A 218 3.36 -6.62 17.92
N LEU A 219 2.95 -5.56 17.22
CA LEU A 219 2.94 -5.53 15.77
C LEU A 219 4.38 -5.65 15.22
N PRO A 220 4.68 -6.64 14.37
CA PRO A 220 6.02 -6.82 13.82
C PRO A 220 6.39 -5.68 12.87
N VAL A 221 7.68 -5.35 12.81
CA VAL A 221 8.20 -4.38 11.83
C VAL A 221 7.96 -4.91 10.43
N LEU A 222 7.36 -4.06 9.58
CA LEU A 222 7.17 -4.32 8.16
C LEU A 222 8.28 -3.61 7.37
N ASN A 223 9.18 -4.39 6.79
CA ASN A 223 10.27 -3.90 5.96
C ASN A 223 9.85 -3.94 4.49
N LYS A 224 9.93 -2.80 3.79
CA LYS A 224 9.66 -2.71 2.36
C LYS A 224 10.91 -2.28 1.61
N PHE A 225 11.24 -3.00 0.55
CA PHE A 225 12.30 -2.66 -0.39
C PHE A 225 11.65 -2.38 -1.73
N ILE A 226 12.00 -1.26 -2.34
CA ILE A 226 11.52 -0.86 -3.65
C ILE A 226 12.68 -0.64 -4.60
N LEU A 227 12.51 -1.09 -5.83
CA LEU A 227 13.42 -0.84 -6.94
C LEU A 227 12.59 -0.55 -8.16
N GLY A 228 12.96 0.46 -8.90
CA GLY A 228 12.28 0.77 -10.16
C GLY A 228 13.04 1.78 -10.99
N GLY A 229 12.47 2.08 -12.14
CA GLY A 229 13.04 3.06 -13.05
C GLY A 229 12.04 3.47 -14.11
N GLU A 230 12.41 4.46 -14.89
CA GLU A 230 11.67 4.91 -16.05
C GLU A 230 12.60 4.97 -17.24
N TYR A 231 12.19 4.36 -18.35
CA TYR A 231 12.86 4.35 -19.63
C TYR A 231 11.96 4.99 -20.68
N SER A 232 12.41 6.09 -21.28
CA SER A 232 11.73 6.68 -22.42
C SER A 232 12.17 5.96 -23.71
N LEU A 233 11.27 5.21 -24.34
CA LEU A 233 11.50 4.55 -25.62
C LEU A 233 11.35 5.54 -26.79
N SER A 234 10.44 6.50 -26.64
CA SER A 234 10.23 7.60 -27.58
C SER A 234 9.72 8.83 -26.82
N SER A 235 9.49 9.93 -27.52
CA SER A 235 8.86 11.13 -26.95
C SER A 235 7.46 10.85 -26.35
N SER A 236 6.78 9.82 -26.87
CA SER A 236 5.41 9.46 -26.48
C SER A 236 5.31 8.22 -25.62
N ILE A 237 6.34 7.36 -25.56
CA ILE A 237 6.27 6.06 -24.90
C ILE A 237 7.32 5.97 -23.80
N ASN A 238 6.88 5.74 -22.57
CA ASN A 238 7.72 5.40 -21.44
C ASN A 238 7.35 4.03 -20.90
N ILE A 239 8.35 3.28 -20.40
CA ILE A 239 8.17 2.04 -19.64
C ILE A 239 8.81 2.18 -18.28
N SER A 240 8.13 1.64 -17.27
CA SER A 240 8.54 1.76 -15.86
C SER A 240 8.50 0.39 -15.20
N PRO A 241 9.62 -0.38 -15.26
CA PRO A 241 9.76 -1.60 -14.50
C PRO A 241 9.89 -1.29 -13.00
N ASN A 242 9.32 -2.14 -12.17
CA ASN A 242 9.39 -1.98 -10.71
C ASN A 242 9.28 -3.31 -9.97
N LEU A 243 9.87 -3.30 -8.77
CA LEU A 243 9.89 -4.40 -7.83
C LEU A 243 9.55 -3.86 -6.45
N LEU A 244 8.66 -4.54 -5.75
CA LEU A 244 8.39 -4.33 -4.33
C LEU A 244 8.60 -5.65 -3.60
N VAL A 245 9.41 -5.62 -2.55
CA VAL A 245 9.56 -6.71 -1.59
C VAL A 245 9.12 -6.20 -0.23
N ALA A 246 8.12 -6.83 0.37
CA ALA A 246 7.62 -6.52 1.71
C ALA A 246 7.80 -7.76 2.61
N LEU A 247 8.43 -7.56 3.76
CA LEU A 247 8.77 -8.59 4.72
C LEU A 247 8.23 -8.21 6.09
N GLN A 248 7.35 -9.03 6.65
CA GLN A 248 6.78 -8.83 7.99
C GLN A 248 6.75 -10.16 8.72
N ASN A 249 7.61 -10.30 9.72
CA ASN A 249 7.81 -11.56 10.45
C ASN A 249 8.05 -12.75 9.49
N ALA A 250 7.22 -13.80 9.54
CA ALA A 250 7.30 -14.94 8.64
C ALA A 250 6.63 -14.73 7.26
N SER A 251 5.96 -13.59 7.08
CA SER A 251 5.28 -13.27 5.83
C SER A 251 6.21 -12.52 4.87
N SER A 252 6.17 -12.90 3.60
CA SER A 252 6.88 -12.23 2.52
C SER A 252 5.97 -12.01 1.32
N GLN A 253 6.04 -10.82 0.74
CA GLN A 253 5.35 -10.49 -0.49
C GLN A 253 6.36 -9.90 -1.47
N ILE A 254 6.37 -10.43 -2.69
CA ILE A 254 7.23 -9.95 -3.77
C ILE A 254 6.34 -9.65 -4.97
N ASN A 255 6.34 -8.39 -5.40
CA ASN A 255 5.64 -7.92 -6.59
C ASN A 255 6.68 -7.48 -7.62
N VAL A 256 6.63 -8.04 -8.80
CA VAL A 256 7.46 -7.64 -9.94
C VAL A 256 6.57 -7.33 -11.14
N GLY A 257 6.85 -6.26 -11.83
CA GLY A 257 6.08 -5.90 -13.00
C GLY A 257 6.55 -4.61 -13.66
N LEU A 258 5.75 -4.16 -14.58
CA LEU A 258 6.00 -2.92 -15.31
C LEU A 258 4.69 -2.27 -15.71
N TYR A 259 4.74 -0.95 -15.91
CA TYR A 259 3.69 -0.24 -16.63
C TYR A 259 4.28 0.56 -17.79
N GLY A 260 3.50 0.70 -18.84
CA GLY A 260 3.76 1.57 -19.97
C GLY A 260 2.90 2.82 -19.89
N THR A 261 3.46 3.96 -20.27
CA THR A 261 2.74 5.23 -20.44
C THR A 261 2.83 5.64 -21.88
N TYR A 262 1.68 5.85 -22.52
CA TYR A 262 1.57 6.44 -23.84
C TYR A 262 1.01 7.87 -23.73
N SER A 263 1.80 8.85 -24.18
CA SER A 263 1.41 10.27 -24.20
C SER A 263 0.96 10.61 -25.62
N PHE A 264 -0.26 11.14 -25.78
CA PHE A 264 -0.86 11.55 -27.04
C PHE A 264 -1.32 13.01 -26.95
N GLY A 265 -0.98 13.77 -28.00
CA GLY A 265 -1.31 15.20 -28.09
C GLY A 265 -0.41 16.10 -27.23
N ASP A 266 -0.26 17.33 -27.66
CA ASP A 266 0.29 18.38 -26.83
C ASP A 266 -0.76 18.71 -25.77
N ALA A 267 -0.39 18.51 -24.52
CA ALA A 267 -1.19 18.98 -23.41
C ALA A 267 -1.06 20.53 -23.39
N ASP A 268 -1.78 21.21 -24.28
CA ASP A 268 -1.97 22.65 -24.23
C ASP A 268 -2.38 23.00 -22.80
N GLY A 269 -1.68 23.95 -22.22
CA GLY A 269 -1.51 24.12 -20.79
C GLY A 269 -2.75 24.16 -19.89
N ASN A 270 -3.97 24.14 -20.42
CA ASN A 270 -5.24 24.23 -19.68
C ASN A 270 -6.24 23.11 -19.98
N SER A 271 -5.91 22.11 -20.78
CA SER A 271 -6.87 21.05 -21.09
C SER A 271 -7.02 20.06 -19.94
N LEU A 272 -8.26 19.85 -19.51
CA LEU A 272 -8.65 18.74 -18.62
C LEU A 272 -8.80 17.41 -19.38
N LEU A 273 -8.63 17.43 -20.70
CA LEU A 273 -8.74 16.21 -21.51
C LEU A 273 -7.60 15.23 -21.17
N PRO A 274 -7.87 13.94 -21.25
CA PRO A 274 -6.83 12.93 -21.10
C PRO A 274 -5.74 13.13 -22.17
N SER A 275 -4.49 13.12 -21.74
CA SER A 275 -3.33 13.20 -22.64
C SER A 275 -2.38 12.01 -22.48
N LYS A 276 -2.70 11.08 -21.58
CA LYS A 276 -1.89 9.90 -21.26
C LYS A 276 -2.76 8.69 -21.04
N LEU A 277 -2.31 7.56 -21.56
CA LEU A 277 -2.82 6.23 -21.22
C LEU A 277 -1.76 5.46 -20.44
N TYR A 278 -2.21 4.67 -19.49
CA TYR A 278 -1.39 3.79 -18.67
C TYR A 278 -1.87 2.36 -18.85
N ALA A 279 -0.96 1.43 -19.01
CA ALA A 279 -1.25 0.00 -18.96
C ALA A 279 -0.12 -0.72 -18.22
N GLY A 280 -0.45 -1.63 -17.33
CA GLY A 280 0.52 -2.31 -16.50
C GLY A 280 0.17 -3.75 -16.22
N ALA A 281 1.21 -4.55 -15.97
CA ALA A 281 1.09 -5.93 -15.56
C ALA A 281 2.12 -6.26 -14.49
N TRP A 282 1.68 -6.95 -13.44
CA TRP A 282 2.52 -7.40 -12.33
C TRP A 282 2.21 -8.84 -11.98
N TYR A 283 3.21 -9.48 -11.42
CA TYR A 283 3.07 -10.78 -10.79
C TYR A 283 3.44 -10.66 -9.31
N ARG A 284 2.47 -10.94 -8.45
CA ARG A 284 2.69 -11.14 -7.02
C ARG A 284 2.99 -12.61 -6.80
N LEU A 285 4.22 -12.89 -6.40
CA LEU A 285 4.72 -14.27 -6.31
C LEU A 285 3.81 -15.13 -5.43
N LYS A 286 3.41 -16.29 -5.97
CA LYS A 286 2.55 -17.29 -5.32
C LYS A 286 1.14 -16.81 -4.94
N ASP A 287 0.73 -15.61 -5.39
CA ASP A 287 -0.57 -15.04 -5.03
C ASP A 287 -1.41 -14.68 -6.27
N SER A 288 -0.99 -13.73 -7.11
CA SER A 288 -1.86 -13.21 -8.17
C SER A 288 -1.11 -12.62 -9.37
N PHE A 289 -1.77 -12.67 -10.53
CA PHE A 289 -1.45 -11.84 -11.67
C PHE A 289 -2.31 -10.58 -11.60
N ILE A 290 -1.71 -9.42 -11.81
CA ILE A 290 -2.36 -8.12 -11.70
C ILE A 290 -2.28 -7.42 -13.05
N GLY A 291 -3.44 -7.03 -13.58
CA GLY A 291 -3.53 -6.15 -14.73
C GLY A 291 -4.06 -4.78 -14.32
N SER A 292 -3.51 -3.71 -14.87
CA SER A 292 -4.04 -2.37 -14.65
C SER A 292 -4.11 -1.57 -15.95
N ILE A 293 -5.11 -0.70 -16.00
CA ILE A 293 -5.28 0.31 -17.04
C ILE A 293 -5.63 1.64 -16.37
N GLY A 294 -5.29 2.73 -17.03
CA GLY A 294 -5.61 4.04 -16.52
C GLY A 294 -5.43 5.11 -17.56
N PHE A 295 -5.89 6.30 -17.25
CA PHE A 295 -5.71 7.48 -18.06
C PHE A 295 -5.43 8.69 -17.17
N GLY A 296 -4.84 9.71 -17.76
CA GLY A 296 -4.54 10.93 -17.03
C GLY A 296 -4.36 12.12 -17.94
N GLY A 297 -4.51 13.29 -17.35
CA GLY A 297 -4.22 14.58 -17.94
C GLY A 297 -3.04 15.25 -17.25
N LYS A 298 -2.97 16.55 -17.37
CA LYS A 298 -1.92 17.37 -16.75
C LYS A 298 -1.98 17.33 -15.22
N PHE A 299 -3.18 17.28 -14.65
CA PHE A 299 -3.42 17.48 -13.23
C PHE A 299 -4.03 16.28 -12.51
N TYR A 300 -4.35 15.22 -13.25
CA TYR A 300 -4.97 14.05 -12.66
C TYR A 300 -4.52 12.76 -13.33
N SER A 301 -4.65 11.66 -12.62
CA SER A 301 -4.60 10.31 -13.17
C SER A 301 -5.61 9.43 -12.45
N ILE A 302 -6.24 8.54 -13.21
CA ILE A 302 -7.19 7.55 -12.73
C ILE A 302 -6.69 6.19 -13.19
N GLY A 303 -6.67 5.21 -12.28
CA GLY A 303 -6.26 3.85 -12.57
C GLY A 303 -7.26 2.85 -12.02
N ILE A 304 -7.43 1.76 -12.73
CA ILE A 304 -8.20 0.59 -12.32
C ILE A 304 -7.30 -0.63 -12.46
N SER A 305 -7.30 -1.52 -11.47
CA SER A 305 -6.62 -2.79 -11.56
C SER A 305 -7.49 -3.95 -11.10
N TYR A 306 -7.15 -5.12 -11.62
CA TYR A 306 -7.75 -6.38 -11.23
C TYR A 306 -6.66 -7.40 -10.92
N ASP A 307 -6.76 -8.02 -9.73
CA ASP A 307 -5.89 -9.10 -9.31
C ASP A 307 -6.59 -10.44 -9.58
N MET A 308 -5.96 -11.27 -10.37
CA MET A 308 -6.40 -12.62 -10.67
C MET A 308 -5.63 -13.59 -9.79
N ASN A 309 -6.27 -14.13 -8.74
CA ASN A 309 -5.64 -15.07 -7.83
C ASN A 309 -5.14 -16.32 -8.59
N SER A 310 -3.88 -16.66 -8.39
CA SER A 310 -3.24 -17.89 -8.88
C SER A 310 -2.95 -18.90 -7.75
N SER A 311 -3.22 -18.50 -6.50
CA SER A 311 -2.96 -19.32 -5.30
C SER A 311 -3.96 -20.49 -5.17
N THR A 312 -3.65 -21.42 -4.24
CA THR A 312 -4.49 -22.57 -3.92
C THR A 312 -5.90 -22.19 -3.42
N LEU A 313 -6.10 -20.97 -2.92
CA LEU A 313 -7.42 -20.43 -2.56
C LEU A 313 -8.42 -20.48 -3.74
N ARG A 314 -7.94 -20.32 -4.99
CA ARG A 314 -8.79 -20.44 -6.19
C ARG A 314 -9.30 -21.85 -6.43
N LYS A 315 -8.61 -22.88 -5.93
CA LYS A 315 -8.96 -24.30 -6.16
C LYS A 315 -10.11 -24.77 -5.27
N ASN A 316 -10.35 -24.09 -4.15
CA ASN A 316 -11.42 -24.45 -3.23
C ASN A 316 -12.75 -23.92 -3.78
N ALA A 317 -13.75 -24.81 -3.88
CA ALA A 317 -15.01 -24.58 -4.61
C ALA A 317 -15.82 -23.36 -4.16
N THR A 318 -15.64 -22.89 -2.93
CA THR A 318 -16.33 -21.73 -2.34
C THR A 318 -15.79 -20.38 -2.80
N SER A 319 -14.58 -20.34 -3.38
CA SER A 319 -13.87 -19.10 -3.75
C SER A 319 -13.68 -18.93 -5.28
N LYS A 320 -14.52 -19.60 -6.10
CA LYS A 320 -14.51 -19.38 -7.55
C LYS A 320 -14.74 -17.90 -7.86
N GLY A 321 -13.69 -17.21 -8.38
CA GLY A 321 -13.73 -15.79 -8.68
C GLY A 321 -13.18 -14.88 -7.59
N ALA A 322 -12.52 -15.43 -6.56
CA ALA A 322 -11.80 -14.64 -5.57
C ALA A 322 -10.65 -13.87 -6.24
N GLY A 323 -10.86 -12.61 -6.52
CA GLY A 323 -9.91 -11.65 -7.02
C GLY A 323 -9.97 -10.37 -6.20
N ALA A 324 -9.24 -9.34 -6.62
CA ALA A 324 -9.37 -8.02 -6.02
C ALA A 324 -9.52 -6.97 -7.11
N TYR A 325 -10.35 -5.98 -6.83
CA TYR A 325 -10.50 -4.77 -7.64
C TYR A 325 -9.90 -3.60 -6.87
N GLU A 326 -9.20 -2.75 -7.59
CA GLU A 326 -8.67 -1.52 -7.02
C GLU A 326 -8.88 -0.36 -7.97
N ILE A 327 -9.28 0.77 -7.43
CA ILE A 327 -9.37 2.05 -8.14
C ILE A 327 -8.43 3.05 -7.45
N SER A 328 -7.71 3.83 -8.25
CA SER A 328 -6.87 4.91 -7.77
C SER A 328 -7.22 6.22 -8.46
N LEU A 329 -7.12 7.30 -7.71
CA LEU A 329 -7.23 8.68 -8.20
C LEU A 329 -6.06 9.47 -7.64
N LYS A 330 -5.36 10.18 -8.51
CA LYS A 330 -4.33 11.15 -8.10
C LYS A 330 -4.62 12.49 -8.75
N ILE A 331 -4.63 13.55 -7.95
CA ILE A 331 -4.80 14.92 -8.39
C ILE A 331 -3.55 15.70 -7.98
N THR A 332 -2.97 16.46 -8.91
CA THR A 332 -1.77 17.24 -8.67
C THR A 332 -1.98 18.68 -9.08
N SER A 333 -1.45 19.62 -8.29
CA SER A 333 -1.46 21.02 -8.71
C SER A 333 -0.48 21.25 -9.86
N PRO A 334 -0.69 22.29 -10.67
CA PRO A 334 0.29 22.69 -11.68
C PRO A 334 1.64 22.96 -11.03
N LYS A 335 2.73 22.59 -11.72
CA LYS A 335 4.07 23.04 -11.31
C LYS A 335 4.09 24.56 -11.36
N ILE A 336 4.62 25.19 -10.33
CA ILE A 336 4.95 26.62 -10.39
C ILE A 336 6.19 26.70 -11.28
N GLU A 337 5.97 26.89 -12.59
CA GLU A 337 7.04 27.14 -13.53
C GLU A 337 7.54 28.58 -13.34
N LYS A 338 8.60 28.76 -12.54
CA LYS A 338 9.56 29.81 -12.78
C LYS A 338 10.84 29.13 -13.29
N VAL A 339 11.12 29.42 -14.55
CA VAL A 339 12.30 28.97 -15.29
C VAL A 339 13.55 29.27 -14.50
N HIS A 340 14.14 28.26 -13.80
CA HIS A 340 15.56 28.08 -13.55
C HIS A 340 15.77 26.77 -12.79
N LYS A 341 16.52 25.86 -13.41
CA LYS A 341 17.08 24.58 -12.86
C LYS A 341 16.14 23.79 -11.96
N VAL A 342 15.12 23.18 -12.55
CA VAL A 342 14.20 22.31 -11.84
C VAL A 342 14.84 20.93 -11.69
N TYR A 343 15.12 20.50 -10.47
CA TYR A 343 15.29 19.09 -10.15
C TYR A 343 13.95 18.41 -10.42
N GLN A 344 13.87 17.60 -11.48
CA GLN A 344 12.66 16.88 -11.80
C GLN A 344 12.50 15.71 -10.82
N THR A 345 11.34 15.63 -10.22
CA THR A 345 10.97 14.55 -9.30
C THR A 345 10.66 13.26 -10.03
N PRO A 346 10.93 12.11 -9.38
CA PRO A 346 10.52 10.80 -9.89
C PRO A 346 9.02 10.77 -10.12
N ARG A 347 8.60 10.18 -11.23
CA ARG A 347 7.25 9.67 -11.38
C ARG A 347 7.27 8.24 -10.84
N ILE A 348 6.68 8.07 -9.67
CA ILE A 348 6.44 6.76 -9.07
C ILE A 348 5.03 6.35 -9.42
#